data_2d5a0e85832787604696cc564c00cdaa
#
_entry.id   2d5a0e85832787604696cc564c00cdaa
#
_cell.length_a   1.000
_cell.length_b   1.000
_cell.length_c   1.000
_cell.angle_alpha   90.00
_cell.angle_beta   90.00
_cell.angle_gamma   90.00
#
_symmetry.space_group_name_H-M   'P 1'
#
loop_
_entity.id
_entity.type
_entity.pdbx_description
1 polymer ?
#
loop_
_entity_poly.entity_id
_entity_poly.type
_entity_poly.pdbx_seq_one_letter_code
_entity_poly.pdbx_strand_id
1 'polypeptide(L)'
;MIEQINNFFTIEMIYLWLNLGVLPFWIILFFFPHSFMSKYLVRSIFPFMIFSFVYVYLLYYFFISDFNFKNNFTLYLSLENLSDLFSENGFLIMFWCHFLAVNLFCGAWIVSDSIKLSISKFLTFFPLLITYFIGPLGLFIYWLIRIFFARRMSLYD
;
A
#
# COMPACT_ATOMS: atom_id res chain seq x y z
N MET A 1 -21.80 16.49 19.94
CA MET A 1 -21.24 16.74 18.59
C MET A 1 -19.72 16.47 18.56
N ILE A 2 -18.89 17.04 19.44
CA ILE A 2 -17.45 16.78 19.49
C ILE A 2 -17.15 15.32 19.88
N GLU A 3 -17.84 14.74 20.87
CA GLU A 3 -17.71 13.33 21.26
C GLU A 3 -18.12 12.36 20.13
N GLN A 4 -19.13 12.71 19.34
CA GLN A 4 -19.51 11.90 18.17
C GLN A 4 -18.46 11.93 17.08
N ILE A 5 -17.78 13.06 16.88
CA ILE A 5 -16.67 13.17 15.92
C ILE A 5 -15.46 12.35 16.41
N ASN A 6 -15.13 12.40 17.69
CA ASN A 6 -14.04 11.59 18.26
C ASN A 6 -14.29 10.09 18.13
N ASN A 7 -15.53 9.63 18.22
CA ASN A 7 -15.89 8.22 18.03
C ASN A 7 -15.73 7.74 16.57
N PHE A 8 -15.71 8.65 15.59
CA PHE A 8 -15.45 8.31 14.19
C PHE A 8 -13.95 8.16 13.87
N PHE A 9 -13.06 8.67 14.71
CA PHE A 9 -11.62 8.64 14.51
C PHE A 9 -10.89 7.72 15.50
N THR A 10 -11.56 6.66 15.97
CA THR A 10 -10.87 5.62 16.73
C THR A 10 -9.92 4.82 15.82
N ILE A 11 -8.90 4.20 16.40
CA ILE A 11 -7.91 3.39 15.66
C ILE A 11 -8.62 2.27 14.87
N GLU A 12 -9.65 1.64 15.47
CA GLU A 12 -10.43 0.58 14.85
C GLU A 12 -11.20 1.10 13.62
N MET A 13 -11.78 2.29 13.72
CA MET A 13 -12.50 2.90 12.60
C MET A 13 -11.54 3.30 11.47
N ILE A 14 -10.39 3.87 11.79
CA ILE A 14 -9.34 4.20 10.81
C ILE A 14 -8.87 2.92 10.10
N TYR A 15 -8.63 1.84 10.86
CA TYR A 15 -8.29 0.52 10.29
C TYR A 15 -9.36 0.03 9.30
N LEU A 16 -10.63 0.09 9.69
CA LEU A 16 -11.75 -0.30 8.83
C LEU A 16 -11.78 0.54 7.54
N TRP A 17 -11.65 1.87 7.67
CA TRP A 17 -11.68 2.78 6.53
C TRP A 17 -10.51 2.58 5.58
N LEU A 18 -9.32 2.31 6.08
CA LEU A 18 -8.15 2.00 5.25
C LEU A 18 -8.39 0.71 4.43
N ASN A 19 -8.89 -0.35 5.08
CA ASN A 19 -9.17 -1.62 4.40
C ASN A 19 -10.30 -1.50 3.38
N LEU A 20 -11.42 -0.87 3.74
CA LEU A 20 -12.53 -0.65 2.81
C LEU A 20 -12.18 0.34 1.70
N GLY A 21 -11.41 1.38 2.02
CA GLY A 21 -11.01 2.41 1.07
C GLY A 21 -10.05 1.93 -0.01
N VAL A 22 -9.23 0.92 0.29
CA VAL A 22 -8.30 0.36 -0.71
C VAL A 22 -8.98 -0.62 -1.68
N LEU A 23 -10.07 -1.29 -1.25
CA LEU A 23 -10.76 -2.32 -2.04
C LEU A 23 -11.22 -1.86 -3.43
N PRO A 24 -11.87 -0.68 -3.61
CA PRO A 24 -12.27 -0.22 -4.92
C PRO A 24 -11.12 -0.12 -5.92
N PHE A 25 -9.94 0.32 -5.48
CA PHE A 25 -8.76 0.40 -6.33
C PHE A 25 -8.30 -0.99 -6.78
N TRP A 26 -8.29 -1.97 -5.89
CA TRP A 26 -7.93 -3.35 -6.22
C TRP A 26 -8.95 -4.02 -7.14
N ILE A 27 -10.24 -3.80 -6.92
CA ILE A 27 -11.30 -4.29 -7.81
C ILE A 27 -11.08 -3.78 -9.23
N ILE A 28 -10.75 -2.49 -9.39
CA ILE A 28 -10.45 -1.90 -10.70
C ILE A 28 -9.20 -2.55 -11.32
N LEU A 29 -8.13 -2.76 -10.56
CA LEU A 29 -6.91 -3.40 -11.06
C LEU A 29 -7.14 -4.84 -11.49
N PHE A 30 -7.92 -5.63 -10.73
CA PHE A 30 -8.20 -7.03 -11.04
C PHE A 30 -9.08 -7.21 -12.28
N PHE A 31 -10.21 -6.52 -12.31
CA PHE A 31 -11.25 -6.79 -13.30
C PHE A 31 -11.19 -5.83 -14.49
N PHE A 32 -10.72 -4.61 -14.29
CA PHE A 32 -10.74 -3.55 -15.30
C PHE A 32 -9.37 -2.91 -15.55
N PRO A 33 -8.26 -3.68 -15.69
CA PRO A 33 -6.90 -3.12 -15.77
C PRO A 33 -6.68 -2.17 -16.96
N HIS A 34 -7.43 -2.33 -18.07
CA HIS A 34 -7.33 -1.50 -19.26
C HIS A 34 -8.33 -0.34 -19.29
N SER A 35 -9.17 -0.20 -18.26
CA SER A 35 -10.20 0.85 -18.22
C SER A 35 -9.62 2.24 -18.04
N PHE A 36 -10.41 3.26 -18.38
CA PHE A 36 -10.12 4.65 -18.07
C PHE A 36 -9.91 4.85 -16.56
N MET A 37 -10.74 4.23 -15.73
CA MET A 37 -10.64 4.29 -14.26
C MET A 37 -9.30 3.73 -13.76
N SER A 38 -8.85 2.60 -14.31
CA SER A 38 -7.53 2.05 -13.96
C SER A 38 -6.42 3.02 -14.33
N LYS A 39 -6.44 3.61 -15.53
CA LYS A 39 -5.39 4.49 -16.04
C LYS A 39 -5.31 5.80 -15.26
N TYR A 40 -6.43 6.48 -15.05
CA TYR A 40 -6.45 7.86 -14.54
C TYR A 40 -6.75 7.98 -13.05
N LEU A 41 -7.33 6.96 -12.44
CA LEU A 41 -7.61 6.96 -11.01
C LEU A 41 -6.57 6.11 -10.25
N VAL A 42 -6.49 4.80 -10.55
CA VAL A 42 -5.71 3.86 -9.72
C VAL A 42 -4.22 3.92 -10.02
N ARG A 43 -3.83 3.98 -11.29
CA ARG A 43 -2.42 4.06 -11.73
C ARG A 43 -1.90 5.50 -11.83
N SER A 44 -2.62 6.44 -11.24
CA SER A 44 -2.21 7.85 -11.09
C SER A 44 -1.65 8.09 -9.69
N ILE A 45 -1.26 9.31 -9.41
CA ILE A 45 -0.82 9.74 -8.07
C ILE A 45 -1.97 9.81 -7.06
N PHE A 46 -3.23 9.81 -7.53
CA PHE A 46 -4.42 10.10 -6.72
C PHE A 46 -4.58 9.20 -5.47
N PRO A 47 -4.58 7.85 -5.57
CA PRO A 47 -4.74 7.00 -4.38
C PRO A 47 -3.58 7.17 -3.40
N PHE A 48 -2.37 7.39 -3.92
CA PHE A 48 -1.18 7.56 -3.08
C PHE A 48 -1.19 8.89 -2.32
N MET A 49 -1.75 9.95 -2.91
CA MET A 49 -2.01 11.20 -2.18
C MET A 49 -2.96 10.97 -1.01
N ILE A 50 -4.05 10.23 -1.19
CA ILE A 50 -5.00 9.91 -0.11
C ILE A 50 -4.27 9.18 1.03
N PHE A 51 -3.53 8.11 0.72
CA PHE A 51 -2.77 7.37 1.73
C PHE A 51 -1.71 8.24 2.41
N SER A 52 -1.03 9.12 1.65
CA SER A 52 -0.04 10.03 2.20
C SER A 52 -0.66 11.04 3.17
N PHE A 53 -1.83 11.59 2.86
CA PHE A 53 -2.55 12.49 3.77
C PHE A 53 -2.97 11.78 5.06
N VAL A 54 -3.51 10.56 4.94
CA VAL A 54 -3.86 9.75 6.12
C VAL A 54 -2.62 9.44 6.93
N TYR A 55 -1.52 9.06 6.29
CA TYR A 55 -0.26 8.77 6.96
C TYR A 55 0.31 9.99 7.71
N VAL A 56 0.32 11.17 7.07
CA VAL A 56 0.77 12.42 7.71
C VAL A 56 -0.13 12.79 8.89
N TYR A 57 -1.45 12.61 8.75
CA TYR A 57 -2.39 12.82 9.86
C TYR A 57 -2.09 11.89 11.05
N LEU A 58 -1.89 10.58 10.80
CA LEU A 58 -1.55 9.61 11.82
C LEU A 58 -0.19 9.91 12.47
N LEU A 59 0.81 10.31 11.65
CA LEU A 59 2.11 10.73 12.12
C LEU A 59 1.99 11.93 13.09
N TYR A 60 1.23 12.94 12.70
CA TYR A 60 0.98 14.10 13.54
C TYR A 60 0.28 13.71 14.84
N TYR A 61 -0.80 12.93 14.74
CA TYR A 61 -1.63 12.55 15.89
C TYR A 61 -0.88 11.69 16.90
N PHE A 62 -0.13 10.69 16.45
CA PHE A 62 0.53 9.73 17.35
C PHE A 62 1.97 10.11 17.72
N PHE A 63 2.68 10.88 16.91
CA PHE A 63 4.12 11.10 17.12
C PHE A 63 4.50 12.56 17.40
N ILE A 64 3.74 13.55 16.93
CA ILE A 64 4.10 14.95 17.13
C ILE A 64 3.35 15.55 18.32
N SER A 65 2.11 15.12 18.59
CA SER A 65 1.31 15.68 19.67
C SER A 65 1.71 15.19 21.07
N ASP A 66 2.25 13.96 21.19
CA ASP A 66 2.48 13.30 22.49
C ASP A 66 3.83 12.57 22.64
N PHE A 67 4.72 12.54 21.65
CA PHE A 67 5.84 11.59 21.63
C PHE A 67 7.24 12.21 21.57
N ASN A 68 8.17 11.57 22.32
CA ASN A 68 9.62 11.78 22.22
C ASN A 68 10.14 11.23 20.88
N PHE A 69 10.22 12.06 19.87
CA PHE A 69 10.72 11.75 18.51
C PHE A 69 12.11 11.06 18.51
N LYS A 70 12.87 11.21 19.59
CA LYS A 70 14.17 10.54 19.78
C LYS A 70 14.09 9.03 19.82
N ASN A 71 12.99 8.45 20.32
CA ASN A 71 12.83 7.00 20.45
C ASN A 71 12.65 6.32 19.08
N ASN A 72 12.21 7.05 18.05
CA ASN A 72 11.99 6.49 16.73
C ASN A 72 13.31 6.17 16.00
N PHE A 73 14.43 6.79 16.34
CA PHE A 73 15.72 6.45 15.78
C PHE A 73 16.30 5.14 16.33
N THR A 74 15.80 4.66 17.46
CA THR A 74 16.23 3.39 18.07
C THR A 74 15.71 2.16 17.31
N LEU A 75 14.71 2.33 16.43
CA LEU A 75 14.15 1.28 15.56
C LEU A 75 15.19 0.50 14.77
N TYR A 76 16.21 1.21 14.31
CA TYR A 76 17.26 0.62 13.47
C TYR A 76 18.37 -0.02 14.29
N LEU A 77 18.31 0.05 15.61
CA LEU A 77 19.40 -0.39 16.50
C LEU A 77 19.21 -1.81 17.03
N SER A 78 17.96 -2.27 17.24
CA SER A 78 17.70 -3.63 17.72
C SER A 78 16.32 -4.14 17.30
N LEU A 79 16.21 -5.48 17.17
CA LEU A 79 14.94 -6.16 16.89
C LEU A 79 13.95 -6.01 18.05
N GLU A 80 14.46 -5.92 19.29
CA GLU A 80 13.65 -5.73 20.50
C GLU A 80 12.91 -4.38 20.44
N ASN A 81 13.63 -3.29 20.16
CA ASN A 81 13.02 -1.96 20.00
C ASN A 81 11.96 -1.93 18.89
N LEU A 82 12.22 -2.65 17.80
CA LEU A 82 11.25 -2.78 16.72
C LEU A 82 9.99 -3.53 17.19
N SER A 83 10.15 -4.63 17.91
CA SER A 83 9.04 -5.42 18.46
C SER A 83 8.18 -4.60 19.42
N ASP A 84 8.81 -3.85 20.31
CA ASP A 84 8.13 -2.98 21.27
C ASP A 84 7.28 -1.93 20.55
N LEU A 85 7.83 -1.32 19.50
CA LEU A 85 7.12 -0.33 18.72
C LEU A 85 5.92 -0.91 17.95
N PHE A 86 6.06 -2.13 17.42
CA PHE A 86 4.93 -2.84 16.78
C PHE A 86 3.84 -3.26 17.78
N SER A 87 4.13 -3.27 19.05
CA SER A 87 3.14 -3.52 20.12
C SER A 87 2.25 -2.30 20.37
N GLU A 88 2.64 -1.11 19.91
CA GLU A 88 1.85 0.10 20.03
C GLU A 88 0.84 0.23 18.89
N ASN A 89 -0.45 0.35 19.23
CA ASN A 89 -1.54 0.43 18.26
C ASN A 89 -1.39 1.63 17.28
N GLY A 90 -0.85 2.75 17.77
CA GLY A 90 -0.60 3.94 16.94
C GLY A 90 0.43 3.68 15.83
N PHE A 91 1.52 3.00 16.17
CA PHE A 91 2.52 2.62 15.18
C PHE A 91 2.01 1.53 14.24
N LEU A 92 1.30 0.55 14.79
CA LEU A 92 0.74 -0.54 14.00
C LEU A 92 -0.20 -0.05 12.90
N ILE A 93 -1.09 0.92 13.19
CA ILE A 93 -2.00 1.49 12.18
C ILE A 93 -1.25 2.32 11.12
N MET A 94 -0.19 3.04 11.51
CA MET A 94 0.66 3.75 10.56
C MET A 94 1.37 2.78 9.62
N PHE A 95 1.97 1.72 10.18
CA PHE A 95 2.59 0.67 9.39
C PHE A 95 1.58 0.02 8.43
N TRP A 96 0.35 -0.25 8.92
CA TRP A 96 -0.71 -0.81 8.08
C TRP A 96 -1.09 0.12 6.92
N CYS A 97 -1.22 1.41 7.17
CA CYS A 97 -1.45 2.41 6.12
C CYS A 97 -0.32 2.39 5.06
N HIS A 98 0.94 2.36 5.53
CA HIS A 98 2.10 2.23 4.65
C HIS A 98 2.08 0.93 3.84
N PHE A 99 1.79 -0.20 4.48
CA PHE A 99 1.70 -1.51 3.85
C PHE A 99 0.65 -1.52 2.72
N LEU A 100 -0.55 -1.01 2.97
CA LEU A 100 -1.62 -0.93 1.96
C LEU A 100 -1.22 -0.03 0.78
N ALA A 101 -0.60 1.12 1.07
CA ALA A 101 -0.14 2.05 0.03
C ALA A 101 0.95 1.44 -0.86
N VAL A 102 1.96 0.79 -0.26
CA VAL A 102 3.05 0.15 -1.00
C VAL A 102 2.55 -1.03 -1.82
N ASN A 103 1.67 -1.88 -1.26
CA ASN A 103 1.09 -2.99 -2.00
C ASN A 103 0.27 -2.50 -3.21
N LEU A 104 -0.54 -1.45 -3.02
CA LEU A 104 -1.30 -0.85 -4.11
C LEU A 104 -0.37 -0.24 -5.18
N PHE A 105 0.74 0.40 -4.77
CA PHE A 105 1.74 0.91 -5.69
C PHE A 105 2.36 -0.22 -6.52
N CYS A 106 2.76 -1.31 -5.88
CA CYS A 106 3.28 -2.50 -6.58
C CYS A 106 2.25 -3.06 -7.56
N GLY A 107 0.97 -3.17 -7.15
CA GLY A 107 -0.12 -3.62 -8.01
C GLY A 107 -0.36 -2.71 -9.22
N ALA A 108 -0.37 -1.40 -9.00
CA ALA A 108 -0.51 -0.41 -10.07
C ALA A 108 0.68 -0.46 -11.05
N TRP A 109 1.90 -0.68 -10.55
CA TRP A 109 3.08 -0.89 -11.37
C TRP A 109 2.99 -2.18 -12.18
N ILE A 110 2.65 -3.32 -11.55
CA ILE A 110 2.46 -4.62 -12.23
C ILE A 110 1.50 -4.48 -13.40
N VAL A 111 0.33 -3.86 -13.17
CA VAL A 111 -0.66 -3.66 -14.23
C VAL A 111 -0.13 -2.76 -15.34
N SER A 112 0.57 -1.67 -14.99
CA SER A 112 1.12 -0.74 -15.99
C SER A 112 2.18 -1.40 -16.85
N ASP A 113 3.09 -2.16 -16.25
CA ASP A 113 4.16 -2.87 -16.94
C ASP A 113 3.62 -4.05 -17.76
N SER A 114 2.65 -4.81 -17.25
CA SER A 114 2.02 -5.91 -17.99
C SER A 114 1.32 -5.44 -19.26
N ILE A 115 0.71 -4.25 -19.23
CA ILE A 115 0.09 -3.65 -20.41
C ILE A 115 1.16 -3.25 -21.45
N LYS A 116 2.27 -2.64 -21.02
CA LYS A 116 3.39 -2.28 -21.91
C LYS A 116 3.99 -3.50 -22.59
N LEU A 117 4.14 -4.60 -21.87
CA LEU A 117 4.72 -5.85 -22.37
C LEU A 117 3.69 -6.77 -23.05
N SER A 118 2.43 -6.35 -23.18
CA SER A 118 1.34 -7.16 -23.73
C SER A 118 1.16 -8.51 -23.05
N ILE A 119 1.44 -8.59 -21.75
CA ILE A 119 1.23 -9.78 -20.93
C ILE A 119 -0.26 -9.97 -20.73
N SER A 120 -0.74 -11.21 -20.89
CA SER A 120 -2.17 -11.49 -20.76
C SER A 120 -2.70 -11.19 -19.37
N LYS A 121 -3.96 -10.74 -19.27
CA LYS A 121 -4.64 -10.45 -18.01
C LYS A 121 -4.61 -11.65 -17.05
N PHE A 122 -4.75 -12.86 -17.58
CA PHE A 122 -4.77 -14.08 -16.80
C PHE A 122 -3.42 -14.34 -16.10
N LEU A 123 -2.31 -14.15 -16.82
CA LEU A 123 -0.97 -14.29 -16.24
C LEU A 123 -0.67 -13.18 -15.22
N THR A 124 -1.23 -11.99 -15.42
CA THR A 124 -1.04 -10.85 -14.50
C THR A 124 -1.89 -11.00 -13.23
N PHE A 125 -3.05 -11.67 -13.32
CA PHE A 125 -4.00 -11.77 -12.22
C PHE A 125 -3.42 -12.46 -10.98
N PHE A 126 -2.68 -13.58 -11.15
CA PHE A 126 -2.12 -14.33 -10.04
C PHE A 126 -1.10 -13.55 -9.22
N PRO A 127 -0.04 -12.98 -9.82
CA PRO A 127 0.90 -12.16 -9.05
C PRO A 127 0.22 -10.94 -8.45
N LEU A 128 -0.76 -10.34 -9.13
CA LEU A 128 -1.51 -9.20 -8.63
C LEU A 128 -2.32 -9.59 -7.38
N LEU A 129 -2.98 -10.74 -7.38
CA LEU A 129 -3.72 -11.26 -6.23
C LEU A 129 -2.79 -11.52 -5.03
N ILE A 130 -1.62 -12.10 -5.29
CA ILE A 130 -0.62 -12.34 -4.23
C ILE A 130 -0.07 -10.99 -3.71
N THR A 131 0.12 -10.00 -4.58
CA THR A 131 0.58 -8.67 -4.21
C THR A 131 -0.41 -7.97 -3.26
N TYR A 132 -1.69 -8.21 -3.41
CA TYR A 132 -2.71 -7.68 -2.49
C TYR A 132 -2.45 -8.11 -1.05
N PHE A 133 -2.10 -9.38 -0.83
CA PHE A 133 -1.85 -9.94 0.50
C PHE A 133 -0.40 -9.78 0.95
N ILE A 134 0.55 -10.06 0.03
CA ILE A 134 1.99 -10.09 0.32
C ILE A 134 2.73 -9.43 -0.86
N GLY A 135 2.86 -8.11 -0.80
CA GLY A 135 3.43 -7.29 -1.86
C GLY A 135 4.73 -7.82 -2.47
N PRO A 136 5.78 -8.06 -1.66
CA PRO A 136 7.08 -8.53 -2.18
C PRO A 136 7.01 -9.88 -2.89
N LEU A 137 6.19 -10.82 -2.39
CA LEU A 137 6.04 -12.14 -3.02
C LEU A 137 5.33 -12.04 -4.37
N GLY A 138 4.25 -11.26 -4.45
CA GLY A 138 3.54 -11.04 -5.70
C GLY A 138 4.41 -10.36 -6.75
N LEU A 139 5.20 -9.38 -6.32
CA LEU A 139 6.18 -8.70 -7.18
C LEU A 139 7.24 -9.66 -7.71
N PHE A 140 7.75 -10.55 -6.87
CA PHE A 140 8.73 -11.58 -7.26
C PHE A 140 8.16 -12.53 -8.31
N ILE A 141 6.93 -13.03 -8.11
CA ILE A 141 6.27 -13.92 -9.08
C ILE A 141 6.02 -13.18 -10.40
N TYR A 142 5.57 -11.93 -10.34
CA TYR A 142 5.41 -11.13 -11.54
C TYR A 142 6.74 -10.93 -12.26
N TRP A 143 7.82 -10.72 -11.55
CA TRP A 143 9.15 -10.54 -12.12
C TRP A 143 9.65 -11.77 -12.87
N LEU A 144 9.37 -12.97 -12.35
CA LEU A 144 9.65 -14.22 -13.07
C LEU A 144 8.89 -14.27 -14.39
N ILE A 145 7.58 -13.95 -14.38
CA ILE A 145 6.78 -13.89 -15.63
C ILE A 145 7.36 -12.83 -16.58
N ARG A 146 7.65 -11.64 -16.07
CA ARG A 146 8.16 -10.50 -16.83
C ARG A 146 9.43 -10.83 -17.62
N ILE A 147 10.39 -11.58 -17.04
CA ILE A 147 11.64 -11.95 -17.70
C ILE A 147 11.39 -12.67 -19.02
N PHE A 148 10.41 -13.53 -19.11
CA PHE A 148 10.07 -14.25 -20.33
C PHE A 148 9.53 -13.34 -21.43
N PHE A 149 8.83 -12.26 -21.08
CA PHE A 149 8.25 -11.32 -22.03
C PHE A 149 9.18 -10.16 -22.39
N ALA A 150 9.82 -9.56 -21.40
CA ALA A 150 10.69 -8.40 -21.57
C ALA A 150 12.08 -8.75 -22.15
N ARG A 151 12.55 -9.99 -21.88
CA ARG A 151 13.91 -10.44 -22.24
C ARG A 151 15.03 -9.54 -21.69
N ARG A 152 14.74 -8.76 -20.66
CA ARG A 152 15.68 -7.83 -19.99
C ARG A 152 15.28 -7.62 -18.52
N MET A 153 16.29 -7.30 -17.70
CA MET A 153 16.08 -7.10 -16.25
C MET A 153 15.80 -5.65 -15.87
N SER A 154 15.99 -4.68 -16.79
CA SER A 154 15.75 -3.27 -16.50
C SER A 154 14.27 -3.02 -16.14
N LEU A 155 14.03 -2.19 -15.12
CA LEU A 155 12.68 -1.74 -14.73
C LEU A 155 12.14 -0.66 -15.66
N TYR A 156 13.00 0.06 -16.34
CA TYR A 156 12.68 1.16 -17.25
C TYR A 156 13.30 0.88 -18.63
N ASP A 157 12.59 1.36 -19.64
CA ASP A 157 13.06 1.32 -21.03
C ASP A 157 14.07 2.43 -21.31
#